data_ea04bc87b5e3c4a3c9da973cb6ea35c2
#
_entry.id   ea04bc87b5e3c4a3c9da973cb6ea35c2
#
_cell.length_a   1.000
_cell.length_b   1.000
_cell.length_c   1.000
_cell.angle_alpha   90.00
_cell.angle_beta   90.00
_cell.angle_gamma   90.00
#
_symmetry.space_group_name_H-M   'P 1'
#
loop_
_entity.id
_entity.type
_entity.pdbx_description
1 polymer ?
#
loop_
_entity_poly.entity_id
_entity_poly.type
_entity_poly.pdbx_seq_one_letter_code
_entity_poly.pdbx_strand_id
1 'polypeptide(L)'
;SSNRVGRTTLCDTAAYIACASDPYMAIRAATQTAARQLGIRTRKERPFPDALTGLGWCTWDSLGRDVNEQAIVNKMEEFQAKHVPISWVLIDDGWSNTDRTKETLIDFGADRQRFPHGLAHTIALLKTHYGVRSVGVWQAFQGYWNGLDESGVAAASCPTAITTTANGCLIPGSRAEQPAQFWDAWDGELAEAGVDFVKVDSQSSTSVMVRGTESYGEATWGRHQALDEVTSRRFGGALINCMGMAPEDYWHRPSSPITRSSDDYLPHNPDSLGEHLIQNAYCALLMGELYHCDWDMFWTEHPHARVHAVLRLLSGGPVYCSDACGHTDAAVLRDLLAEDGTLPRPDEPARPVIASLLNDPEHTDYALGVTARFGAEQVIAFVGLRRQPQIGIITASGRSCRIIDDHGATIDMNPGETHTCEIEYGRLRVFRVQS
;
A
#
# COMPACT_ATOMS: atom_id res chain seq x y z
N SER A 1 3.73 26.12 -8.48
CA SER A 1 2.74 26.91 -9.23
C SER A 1 1.35 26.70 -8.64
N SER A 2 0.44 27.64 -8.89
CA SER A 2 -0.96 27.54 -8.47
C SER A 2 -1.86 27.60 -9.71
N ASN A 3 -2.88 26.75 -9.77
CA ASN A 3 -3.92 26.80 -10.79
C ASN A 3 -5.17 27.56 -10.32
N ARG A 4 -5.10 28.25 -9.18
CA ARG A 4 -6.19 29.08 -8.66
C ARG A 4 -6.41 30.28 -9.54
N VAL A 5 -7.62 30.45 -10.06
CA VAL A 5 -7.98 31.56 -10.95
C VAL A 5 -7.76 32.91 -10.27
N GLY A 6 -7.16 33.87 -10.98
CA GLY A 6 -6.87 35.21 -10.49
C GLY A 6 -5.65 35.34 -9.58
N ARG A 7 -4.95 34.27 -9.27
CA ARG A 7 -3.72 34.34 -8.47
C ARG A 7 -2.53 34.78 -9.33
N THR A 8 -1.95 35.94 -9.03
CA THR A 8 -0.80 36.51 -9.75
C THR A 8 0.51 36.35 -8.98
N THR A 9 0.44 36.02 -7.70
CA THR A 9 1.60 35.81 -6.84
C THR A 9 1.42 34.57 -6.00
N LEU A 10 2.51 33.88 -5.72
CA LEU A 10 2.60 32.76 -4.81
C LEU A 10 3.75 33.03 -3.83
N CYS A 11 3.47 32.93 -2.53
CA CYS A 11 4.48 32.99 -1.49
C CYS A 11 4.24 31.81 -0.55
N ASP A 12 5.15 30.84 -0.60
CA ASP A 12 5.07 29.61 0.19
C ASP A 12 6.45 28.98 0.29
N THR A 13 6.61 27.98 1.14
CA THR A 13 7.84 27.19 1.23
C THR A 13 8.03 26.36 -0.04
N ALA A 14 9.11 26.64 -0.77
CA ALA A 14 9.40 25.98 -2.03
C ALA A 14 10.16 24.64 -1.87
N ALA A 15 10.98 24.52 -0.80
CA ALA A 15 11.80 23.33 -0.57
C ALA A 15 12.26 23.25 0.90
N TYR A 16 12.55 22.02 1.34
CA TYR A 16 13.24 21.73 2.58
C TYR A 16 14.59 21.10 2.26
N ILE A 17 15.66 21.66 2.79
CA ILE A 17 17.04 21.22 2.54
C ILE A 17 17.64 20.74 3.85
N ALA A 18 18.22 19.56 3.85
CA ALA A 18 18.97 19.01 4.96
C ALA A 18 20.34 18.53 4.48
N CYS A 19 21.32 18.56 5.39
CA CYS A 19 22.65 18.04 5.16
C CYS A 19 23.02 17.11 6.31
N ALA A 20 23.54 15.94 5.96
CA ALA A 20 24.03 14.93 6.90
C ALA A 20 25.13 14.11 6.27
N SER A 21 25.90 13.37 7.08
CA SER A 21 26.92 12.41 6.60
C SER A 21 26.33 11.12 6.03
N ASP A 22 25.07 10.83 6.37
CA ASP A 22 24.29 9.68 5.93
C ASP A 22 23.10 10.17 5.11
N PRO A 23 22.89 9.70 3.87
CA PRO A 23 21.80 10.16 3.00
C PRO A 23 20.41 9.90 3.60
N TYR A 24 20.23 8.80 4.33
CA TYR A 24 18.96 8.49 4.97
C TYR A 24 18.64 9.44 6.12
N MET A 25 19.66 9.86 6.88
CA MET A 25 19.50 10.89 7.90
C MET A 25 19.15 12.25 7.29
N ALA A 26 19.72 12.60 6.13
CA ALA A 26 19.38 13.83 5.41
C ALA A 26 17.91 13.82 4.95
N ILE A 27 17.46 12.73 4.32
CA ILE A 27 16.06 12.56 3.90
C ILE A 27 15.12 12.65 5.11
N ARG A 28 15.43 11.93 6.18
CA ARG A 28 14.64 11.96 7.43
C ARG A 28 14.54 13.36 8.01
N ALA A 29 15.63 14.09 8.11
CA ALA A 29 15.64 15.45 8.67
C ALA A 29 14.81 16.43 7.83
N ALA A 30 14.93 16.38 6.49
CA ALA A 30 14.12 17.20 5.59
C ALA A 30 12.63 16.86 5.71
N THR A 31 12.29 15.55 5.68
CA THR A 31 10.91 15.07 5.76
C THR A 31 10.25 15.42 7.08
N GLN A 32 10.94 15.23 8.23
CA GLN A 32 10.42 15.61 9.54
C GLN A 32 10.19 17.12 9.66
N THR A 33 11.04 17.93 9.04
CA THR A 33 10.86 19.38 9.04
C THR A 33 9.63 19.78 8.23
N ALA A 34 9.45 19.20 7.05
CA ALA A 34 8.27 19.41 6.22
C ALA A 34 6.98 18.94 6.94
N ALA A 35 7.00 17.74 7.51
CA ALA A 35 5.86 17.18 8.23
C ALA A 35 5.39 18.08 9.39
N ARG A 36 6.34 18.59 10.22
CA ARG A 36 6.01 19.53 11.30
C ARG A 36 5.38 20.81 10.77
N GLN A 37 5.90 21.38 9.68
CA GLN A 37 5.36 22.62 9.12
C GLN A 37 3.96 22.41 8.51
N LEU A 38 3.72 21.26 7.91
CA LEU A 38 2.44 20.94 7.29
C LEU A 38 1.41 20.36 8.28
N GLY A 39 1.80 20.10 9.52
CA GLY A 39 0.91 19.55 10.54
C GLY A 39 0.52 18.08 10.29
N ILE A 40 1.36 17.32 9.57
CA ILE A 40 1.15 15.90 9.32
C ILE A 40 2.07 15.04 10.19
N ARG A 41 1.62 13.82 10.49
CA ARG A 41 2.38 12.88 11.31
C ARG A 41 3.45 12.18 10.48
N THR A 42 4.58 11.88 11.11
CA THR A 42 5.60 10.97 10.57
C THR A 42 5.20 9.51 10.82
N ARG A 43 5.86 8.54 10.17
CA ARG A 43 5.58 7.10 10.33
C ARG A 43 5.59 6.67 11.80
N LYS A 44 6.53 7.17 12.61
CA LYS A 44 6.62 6.82 14.03
C LYS A 44 5.43 7.28 14.87
N GLU A 45 4.71 8.28 14.40
CA GLU A 45 3.52 8.85 15.03
C GLU A 45 2.22 8.25 14.46
N ARG A 46 2.32 7.34 13.48
CA ARG A 46 1.21 6.64 12.85
C ARG A 46 1.27 5.17 13.28
N PRO A 47 0.49 4.73 14.27
CA PRO A 47 0.47 3.32 14.66
C PRO A 47 0.01 2.47 13.47
N PHE A 48 0.62 1.30 13.31
CA PHE A 48 0.16 0.35 12.30
C PHE A 48 -1.21 -0.20 12.72
N PRO A 49 -2.21 -0.25 11.82
CA PRO A 49 -3.55 -0.69 12.16
C PRO A 49 -3.60 -2.18 12.54
N ASP A 50 -4.23 -2.49 13.68
CA ASP A 50 -4.42 -3.88 14.12
C ASP A 50 -5.21 -4.70 13.09
N ALA A 51 -6.14 -4.06 12.38
CA ALA A 51 -6.94 -4.67 11.33
C ALA A 51 -6.09 -5.28 10.19
N LEU A 52 -4.88 -4.78 9.95
CA LEU A 52 -3.99 -5.22 8.88
C LEU A 52 -2.80 -6.08 9.38
N THR A 53 -2.80 -6.51 10.65
CA THR A 53 -1.76 -7.38 11.18
C THR A 53 -1.95 -8.84 10.75
N GLY A 54 -0.83 -9.55 10.51
CA GLY A 54 -0.84 -10.93 9.98
C GLY A 54 -0.97 -10.98 8.46
N LEU A 55 -1.14 -12.19 7.93
CA LEU A 55 -1.29 -12.41 6.49
C LEU A 55 -2.68 -12.00 6.00
N GLY A 56 -2.72 -11.29 4.87
CA GLY A 56 -3.94 -10.93 4.19
C GLY A 56 -4.15 -11.67 2.86
N TRP A 57 -5.38 -11.59 2.38
CA TRP A 57 -5.73 -11.95 1.01
C TRP A 57 -6.59 -10.86 0.38
N CYS A 58 -6.26 -10.51 -0.87
CA CYS A 58 -7.00 -9.55 -1.68
C CYS A 58 -7.66 -10.27 -2.86
N THR A 59 -8.87 -9.87 -3.19
CA THR A 59 -9.64 -10.54 -4.25
C THR A 59 -9.26 -10.09 -5.67
N TRP A 60 -8.44 -9.03 -5.84
CA TRP A 60 -8.25 -8.39 -7.14
C TRP A 60 -7.66 -9.32 -8.21
N ASP A 61 -6.41 -9.76 -8.08
CA ASP A 61 -5.78 -10.60 -9.12
C ASP A 61 -6.37 -12.01 -9.21
N SER A 62 -7.18 -12.41 -8.22
CA SER A 62 -7.84 -13.71 -8.21
C SER A 62 -9.20 -13.71 -8.88
N LEU A 63 -9.98 -12.65 -8.75
CA LEU A 63 -11.39 -12.60 -9.16
C LEU A 63 -11.70 -11.35 -10.01
N GLY A 64 -10.87 -10.31 -9.94
CA GLY A 64 -11.13 -9.03 -10.57
C GLY A 64 -12.51 -8.49 -10.19
N ARG A 65 -13.15 -7.85 -11.13
CA ARG A 65 -14.49 -7.28 -10.95
C ARG A 65 -15.62 -8.31 -10.88
N ASP A 66 -15.31 -9.62 -11.00
CA ASP A 66 -16.31 -10.69 -10.88
C ASP A 66 -16.34 -11.30 -9.48
N VAL A 67 -15.73 -10.62 -8.51
CA VAL A 67 -15.77 -10.98 -7.10
C VAL A 67 -17.20 -11.19 -6.62
N ASN A 68 -17.44 -12.28 -5.89
CA ASN A 68 -18.73 -12.65 -5.35
C ASN A 68 -18.57 -13.49 -4.07
N GLU A 69 -19.66 -13.58 -3.27
CA GLU A 69 -19.66 -14.28 -2.00
C GLU A 69 -19.18 -15.73 -2.11
N GLN A 70 -19.67 -16.49 -3.09
CA GLN A 70 -19.31 -17.91 -3.24
C GLN A 70 -17.85 -18.12 -3.60
N ALA A 71 -17.28 -17.26 -4.46
CA ALA A 71 -15.88 -17.35 -4.83
C ALA A 71 -14.96 -17.03 -3.63
N ILE A 72 -15.33 -16.07 -2.79
CA ILE A 72 -14.62 -15.76 -1.54
C ILE A 72 -14.67 -16.97 -0.60
N VAL A 73 -15.85 -17.58 -0.41
CA VAL A 73 -16.02 -18.77 0.43
C VAL A 73 -15.14 -19.92 -0.04
N ASN A 74 -15.17 -20.23 -1.33
CA ASN A 74 -14.34 -21.30 -1.92
C ASN A 74 -12.84 -21.09 -1.65
N LYS A 75 -12.39 -19.82 -1.72
CA LYS A 75 -10.99 -19.49 -1.43
C LYS A 75 -10.65 -19.66 0.05
N MET A 76 -11.55 -19.28 0.95
CA MET A 76 -11.34 -19.46 2.38
C MET A 76 -11.31 -20.93 2.78
N GLU A 77 -12.11 -21.79 2.13
CA GLU A 77 -12.06 -23.25 2.31
C GLU A 77 -10.69 -23.82 1.88
N GLU A 78 -10.12 -23.30 0.77
CA GLU A 78 -8.76 -23.69 0.35
C GLU A 78 -7.72 -23.30 1.41
N PHE A 79 -7.76 -22.06 1.94
CA PHE A 79 -6.81 -21.63 2.96
C PHE A 79 -6.91 -22.49 4.23
N GLN A 80 -8.12 -22.84 4.67
CA GLN A 80 -8.30 -23.77 5.79
C GLN A 80 -7.72 -25.14 5.49
N ALA A 81 -8.01 -25.71 4.32
CA ALA A 81 -7.51 -27.02 3.92
C ALA A 81 -5.97 -27.07 3.81
N LYS A 82 -5.36 -25.95 3.41
CA LYS A 82 -3.90 -25.80 3.31
C LYS A 82 -3.24 -25.27 4.59
N HIS A 83 -4.01 -25.06 5.66
CA HIS A 83 -3.55 -24.52 6.95
C HIS A 83 -2.80 -23.17 6.81
N VAL A 84 -3.31 -22.27 5.97
CA VAL A 84 -2.80 -20.91 5.82
C VAL A 84 -3.60 -19.98 6.74
N PRO A 85 -2.96 -19.29 7.71
CA PRO A 85 -3.67 -18.46 8.69
C PRO A 85 -3.94 -17.07 8.12
N ILE A 86 -4.94 -16.91 7.26
CA ILE A 86 -5.36 -15.59 6.76
C ILE A 86 -6.02 -14.82 7.91
N SER A 87 -5.44 -13.69 8.24
CA SER A 87 -5.90 -12.83 9.33
C SER A 87 -6.89 -11.77 8.86
N TRP A 88 -6.77 -11.30 7.62
CA TRP A 88 -7.66 -10.29 7.07
C TRP A 88 -7.90 -10.50 5.57
N VAL A 89 -9.05 -10.03 5.11
CA VAL A 89 -9.49 -10.11 3.72
C VAL A 89 -9.81 -8.72 3.20
N LEU A 90 -9.31 -8.38 2.01
CA LEU A 90 -9.69 -7.19 1.26
C LEU A 90 -10.57 -7.62 0.07
N ILE A 91 -11.84 -7.22 0.10
CA ILE A 91 -12.75 -7.38 -1.03
C ILE A 91 -12.54 -6.16 -1.94
N ASP A 92 -11.82 -6.38 -3.04
CA ASP A 92 -11.39 -5.32 -3.96
C ASP A 92 -12.49 -4.93 -4.97
N ASP A 93 -12.20 -4.09 -5.97
CA ASP A 93 -13.18 -3.58 -6.96
C ASP A 93 -14.05 -4.69 -7.55
N GLY A 94 -15.31 -4.38 -7.72
CA GLY A 94 -16.32 -5.30 -8.21
C GLY A 94 -17.37 -5.72 -7.18
N TRP A 95 -17.17 -5.41 -5.88
CA TRP A 95 -18.14 -5.73 -4.84
C TRP A 95 -19.33 -4.77 -4.80
N SER A 96 -19.09 -3.48 -5.08
CA SER A 96 -20.05 -2.39 -4.93
C SER A 96 -21.10 -2.39 -6.06
N ASN A 97 -22.26 -1.80 -5.77
CA ASN A 97 -23.33 -1.63 -6.74
C ASN A 97 -23.03 -0.45 -7.67
N THR A 98 -22.65 -0.78 -8.90
CA THR A 98 -22.17 0.18 -9.91
C THR A 98 -22.83 -0.02 -11.26
N ASP A 99 -23.00 1.05 -12.03
CA ASP A 99 -23.27 0.95 -13.47
C ASP A 99 -21.95 0.68 -14.19
N ARG A 100 -21.73 -0.57 -14.58
CA ARG A 100 -20.48 -1.01 -15.29
C ARG A 100 -20.30 -0.41 -16.67
N THR A 101 -21.37 0.15 -17.28
CA THR A 101 -21.30 0.79 -18.59
C THR A 101 -20.87 2.24 -18.47
N LYS A 102 -21.41 2.94 -17.48
CA LYS A 102 -21.07 4.34 -17.19
C LYS A 102 -19.85 4.47 -16.28
N GLU A 103 -19.45 3.40 -15.62
CA GLU A 103 -18.41 3.38 -14.59
C GLU A 103 -18.74 4.33 -13.41
N THR A 104 -19.99 4.29 -12.93
CA THR A 104 -20.50 5.16 -11.85
C THR A 104 -21.04 4.37 -10.67
N LEU A 105 -20.90 4.91 -9.46
CA LEU A 105 -21.44 4.33 -8.22
C LEU A 105 -22.94 4.60 -8.12
N ILE A 106 -23.77 3.55 -7.96
CA ILE A 106 -25.24 3.67 -7.83
C ILE A 106 -25.65 3.87 -6.37
N ASP A 107 -25.16 3.04 -5.47
CA ASP A 107 -25.40 3.15 -4.02
C ASP A 107 -24.15 2.71 -3.23
N PHE A 108 -24.19 2.89 -1.90
CA PHE A 108 -23.08 2.56 -1.02
C PHE A 108 -22.99 1.07 -0.64
N GLY A 109 -23.95 0.27 -1.05
CA GLY A 109 -24.04 -1.14 -0.74
C GLY A 109 -23.36 -2.06 -1.75
N ALA A 110 -23.41 -3.36 -1.47
CA ALA A 110 -22.89 -4.38 -2.37
C ALA A 110 -23.88 -4.69 -3.50
N ASP A 111 -23.32 -5.10 -4.65
CA ASP A 111 -24.09 -5.65 -5.76
C ASP A 111 -24.85 -6.92 -5.31
N ARG A 112 -26.19 -6.88 -5.41
CA ARG A 112 -27.06 -7.95 -4.89
C ARG A 112 -27.03 -9.24 -5.70
N GLN A 113 -26.52 -9.23 -6.92
CA GLN A 113 -26.37 -10.45 -7.71
C GLN A 113 -25.10 -11.20 -7.26
N ARG A 114 -24.06 -10.49 -6.93
CA ARG A 114 -22.76 -11.04 -6.47
C ARG A 114 -22.77 -11.33 -4.97
N PHE A 115 -23.45 -10.53 -4.19
CA PHE A 115 -23.63 -10.66 -2.74
C PHE A 115 -25.12 -10.76 -2.38
N PRO A 116 -25.78 -11.89 -2.67
CA PRO A 116 -27.25 -12.02 -2.55
C PRO A 116 -27.76 -11.87 -1.13
N HIS A 117 -26.89 -12.18 -0.13
CA HIS A 117 -27.23 -12.05 1.30
C HIS A 117 -26.75 -10.69 1.88
N GLY A 118 -26.11 -9.86 1.06
CA GLY A 118 -25.55 -8.57 1.45
C GLY A 118 -24.14 -8.69 2.04
N LEU A 119 -23.41 -7.56 2.03
CA LEU A 119 -22.02 -7.50 2.50
C LEU A 119 -21.86 -7.92 3.97
N ALA A 120 -22.78 -7.49 4.83
CA ALA A 120 -22.78 -7.82 6.26
C ALA A 120 -22.81 -9.34 6.52
N HIS A 121 -23.57 -10.11 5.71
CA HIS A 121 -23.59 -11.56 5.79
C HIS A 121 -22.23 -12.17 5.44
N THR A 122 -21.66 -11.75 4.32
CA THR A 122 -20.32 -12.23 3.88
C THR A 122 -19.26 -11.92 4.93
N ILE A 123 -19.24 -10.72 5.49
CA ILE A 123 -18.30 -10.33 6.55
C ILE A 123 -18.51 -11.18 7.81
N ALA A 124 -19.74 -11.37 8.26
CA ALA A 124 -20.04 -12.20 9.41
C ALA A 124 -19.58 -13.66 9.20
N LEU A 125 -19.80 -14.21 8.00
CA LEU A 125 -19.35 -15.55 7.64
C LEU A 125 -17.83 -15.66 7.69
N LEU A 126 -17.09 -14.72 7.11
CA LEU A 126 -15.64 -14.68 7.14
C LEU A 126 -15.10 -14.67 8.57
N LYS A 127 -15.66 -13.84 9.43
CA LYS A 127 -15.23 -13.68 10.82
C LYS A 127 -15.60 -14.89 11.69
N THR A 128 -16.83 -15.41 11.58
CA THR A 128 -17.33 -16.44 12.50
C THR A 128 -16.97 -17.86 12.08
N HIS A 129 -16.90 -18.15 10.79
CA HIS A 129 -16.67 -19.48 10.26
C HIS A 129 -15.20 -19.71 9.87
N TYR A 130 -14.58 -18.72 9.26
CA TYR A 130 -13.21 -18.83 8.74
C TYR A 130 -12.14 -18.23 9.66
N GLY A 131 -12.53 -17.58 10.77
CA GLY A 131 -11.61 -17.02 11.75
C GLY A 131 -10.85 -15.78 11.25
N VAL A 132 -11.33 -15.15 10.18
CA VAL A 132 -10.81 -13.88 9.69
C VAL A 132 -11.07 -12.80 10.74
N ARG A 133 -10.04 -12.07 11.16
CA ARG A 133 -10.20 -11.04 12.19
C ARG A 133 -10.77 -9.73 11.64
N SER A 134 -10.39 -9.38 10.41
CA SER A 134 -10.74 -8.10 9.80
C SER A 134 -11.08 -8.27 8.33
N VAL A 135 -12.11 -7.54 7.89
CA VAL A 135 -12.54 -7.50 6.49
C VAL A 135 -12.58 -6.05 6.05
N GLY A 136 -11.90 -5.75 4.96
CA GLY A 136 -11.94 -4.44 4.33
C GLY A 136 -12.54 -4.49 2.94
N VAL A 137 -12.89 -3.31 2.42
CA VAL A 137 -13.41 -3.15 1.07
C VAL A 137 -12.67 -2.07 0.32
N TRP A 138 -12.64 -2.19 -1.00
CA TRP A 138 -12.11 -1.19 -1.91
C TRP A 138 -13.14 -0.09 -2.19
N GLN A 139 -12.67 1.13 -2.32
CA GLN A 139 -13.43 2.30 -2.73
C GLN A 139 -12.61 3.13 -3.72
N ALA A 140 -13.25 3.84 -4.64
CA ALA A 140 -12.58 4.85 -5.44
C ALA A 140 -12.78 6.25 -4.84
N PHE A 141 -11.71 7.06 -4.84
CA PHE A 141 -11.70 8.41 -4.24
C PHE A 141 -12.71 9.38 -4.86
N GLN A 142 -13.19 9.08 -6.06
CA GLN A 142 -14.20 9.86 -6.77
C GLN A 142 -15.62 9.29 -6.64
N GLY A 143 -15.82 8.25 -5.81
CA GLY A 143 -17.03 7.43 -5.74
C GLY A 143 -16.90 6.16 -6.56
N TYR A 144 -16.66 6.27 -7.84
CA TYR A 144 -16.20 5.21 -8.74
C TYR A 144 -15.37 5.79 -9.87
N TRP A 145 -14.98 5.04 -10.89
CA TRP A 145 -14.06 5.50 -11.94
C TRP A 145 -14.52 6.79 -12.63
N ASN A 146 -15.83 6.94 -12.89
CA ASN A 146 -16.45 8.17 -13.41
C ASN A 146 -17.36 8.87 -12.39
N GLY A 147 -17.15 8.64 -11.09
CA GLY A 147 -17.92 9.29 -10.03
C GLY A 147 -19.23 8.55 -9.68
N LEU A 148 -20.30 9.29 -9.38
CA LEU A 148 -21.59 8.79 -8.94
C LEU A 148 -22.60 8.82 -10.10
N ASP A 149 -23.55 7.87 -10.11
CA ASP A 149 -24.71 7.91 -11.01
C ASP A 149 -25.69 9.00 -10.56
N GLU A 150 -26.11 9.87 -11.49
CA GLU A 150 -27.04 10.97 -11.21
C GLU A 150 -28.38 10.52 -10.65
N SER A 151 -28.85 9.35 -11.08
CA SER A 151 -30.11 8.73 -10.63
C SER A 151 -29.92 7.75 -9.48
N GLY A 152 -28.67 7.59 -9.03
CA GLY A 152 -28.29 6.63 -7.99
C GLY A 152 -28.66 7.07 -6.58
N VAL A 153 -28.84 6.10 -5.70
CA VAL A 153 -29.17 6.34 -4.29
C VAL A 153 -28.03 7.07 -3.58
N ALA A 154 -26.76 6.78 -3.92
CA ALA A 154 -25.60 7.45 -3.35
C ALA A 154 -25.64 8.98 -3.58
N ALA A 155 -25.90 9.43 -4.80
CA ALA A 155 -26.03 10.85 -5.10
C ALA A 155 -27.25 11.48 -4.40
N ALA A 156 -28.38 10.77 -4.36
CA ALA A 156 -29.61 11.24 -3.73
C ALA A 156 -29.50 11.35 -2.20
N SER A 157 -28.71 10.49 -1.55
CA SER A 157 -28.53 10.48 -0.09
C SER A 157 -27.65 11.61 0.43
N CYS A 158 -26.75 12.16 -0.40
CA CYS A 158 -25.84 13.22 0.00
C CYS A 158 -25.73 14.37 -1.03
N PRO A 159 -26.86 14.99 -1.46
CA PRO A 159 -26.87 15.95 -2.58
C PRO A 159 -26.04 17.21 -2.33
N THR A 160 -25.84 17.58 -1.07
CA THR A 160 -25.00 18.74 -0.68
C THR A 160 -23.51 18.41 -0.59
N ALA A 161 -23.16 17.12 -0.55
CA ALA A 161 -21.79 16.64 -0.40
C ALA A 161 -21.07 16.40 -1.74
N ILE A 162 -21.75 16.56 -2.86
CA ILE A 162 -21.25 16.28 -4.20
C ILE A 162 -21.12 17.54 -5.04
N THR A 163 -20.29 17.47 -6.07
CA THR A 163 -20.08 18.55 -7.04
C THR A 163 -20.00 17.98 -8.45
N THR A 164 -20.27 18.82 -9.46
CA THR A 164 -20.18 18.43 -10.87
C THR A 164 -18.85 18.90 -11.45
N THR A 165 -18.13 17.99 -12.11
CA THR A 165 -16.89 18.30 -12.84
C THR A 165 -17.18 19.06 -14.15
N ALA A 166 -16.14 19.60 -14.79
CA ALA A 166 -16.28 20.22 -16.11
C ALA A 166 -16.82 19.26 -17.19
N ASN A 167 -16.61 17.96 -17.03
CA ASN A 167 -17.08 16.91 -17.94
C ASN A 167 -18.44 16.33 -17.57
N GLY A 168 -19.12 16.89 -16.55
CA GLY A 168 -20.44 16.47 -16.13
C GLY A 168 -20.47 15.29 -15.14
N CYS A 169 -19.33 14.77 -14.69
CA CYS A 169 -19.31 13.72 -13.68
C CYS A 169 -19.68 14.28 -12.30
N LEU A 170 -20.46 13.53 -11.53
CA LEU A 170 -20.72 13.82 -10.12
C LEU A 170 -19.66 13.16 -9.25
N ILE A 171 -19.01 13.93 -8.40
CA ILE A 171 -17.92 13.46 -7.53
C ILE A 171 -18.09 14.04 -6.12
N PRO A 172 -17.46 13.46 -5.08
CA PRO A 172 -17.41 14.09 -3.76
C PRO A 172 -16.88 15.51 -3.86
N GLY A 173 -17.54 16.46 -3.22
CA GLY A 173 -17.08 17.84 -3.15
C GLY A 173 -15.75 17.97 -2.42
N SER A 174 -15.12 19.13 -2.50
CA SER A 174 -13.84 19.41 -1.83
C SER A 174 -13.93 20.55 -0.81
N ARG A 175 -15.07 21.25 -0.77
CA ARG A 175 -15.24 22.50 -0.03
C ARG A 175 -15.96 22.25 1.30
N ALA A 176 -15.45 22.95 2.34
CA ALA A 176 -16.05 22.89 3.67
C ALA A 176 -16.30 21.44 4.14
N GLU A 177 -17.52 21.15 4.53
CA GLU A 177 -17.90 19.84 5.08
C GLU A 177 -18.31 18.81 4.01
N GLN A 178 -18.34 19.19 2.74
CA GLN A 178 -18.82 18.31 1.65
C GLN A 178 -18.12 16.95 1.62
N PRO A 179 -16.77 16.87 1.58
CA PRO A 179 -16.10 15.58 1.50
C PRO A 179 -16.30 14.74 2.76
N ALA A 180 -16.39 15.37 3.94
CA ALA A 180 -16.64 14.65 5.19
C ALA A 180 -18.07 14.07 5.22
N GLN A 181 -19.07 14.80 4.74
CA GLN A 181 -20.44 14.31 4.64
C GLN A 181 -20.55 13.11 3.69
N PHE A 182 -19.85 13.16 2.56
CA PHE A 182 -19.82 12.05 1.60
C PHE A 182 -19.20 10.78 2.21
N TRP A 183 -17.99 10.92 2.77
CA TRP A 183 -17.29 9.77 3.37
C TRP A 183 -18.05 9.24 4.59
N ASP A 184 -18.62 10.10 5.43
CA ASP A 184 -19.38 9.67 6.60
C ASP A 184 -20.66 8.90 6.24
N ALA A 185 -21.31 9.27 5.14
CA ALA A 185 -22.45 8.52 4.62
C ALA A 185 -22.03 7.12 4.14
N TRP A 186 -20.97 7.03 3.33
CA TRP A 186 -20.50 5.74 2.80
C TRP A 186 -19.86 4.86 3.88
N ASP A 187 -18.88 5.38 4.58
CA ASP A 187 -18.14 4.62 5.60
C ASP A 187 -19.02 4.30 6.82
N GLY A 188 -20.07 5.08 7.05
CA GLY A 188 -21.09 4.78 8.05
C GLY A 188 -21.83 3.49 7.74
N GLU A 189 -22.36 3.33 6.52
CA GLU A 189 -23.01 2.10 6.06
C GLU A 189 -22.04 0.90 6.08
N LEU A 190 -20.78 1.11 5.69
CA LEU A 190 -19.77 0.06 5.72
C LEU A 190 -19.42 -0.39 7.14
N ALA A 191 -19.28 0.55 8.08
CA ALA A 191 -19.04 0.23 9.49
C ALA A 191 -20.20 -0.53 10.10
N GLU A 192 -21.47 -0.16 9.79
CA GLU A 192 -22.66 -0.89 10.21
C GLU A 192 -22.72 -2.30 9.62
N ALA A 193 -22.21 -2.49 8.41
CA ALA A 193 -22.07 -3.81 7.78
C ALA A 193 -20.94 -4.66 8.39
N GLY A 194 -20.10 -4.09 9.26
CA GLY A 194 -19.02 -4.79 9.94
C GLY A 194 -17.66 -4.73 9.24
N VAL A 195 -17.47 -3.80 8.29
CA VAL A 195 -16.17 -3.50 7.67
C VAL A 195 -15.22 -2.92 8.71
N ASP A 196 -13.95 -3.37 8.70
CA ASP A 196 -12.94 -2.98 9.68
C ASP A 196 -11.90 -2.00 9.11
N PHE A 197 -11.73 -1.96 7.80
CA PHE A 197 -10.82 -1.05 7.11
C PHE A 197 -11.24 -0.81 5.65
N VAL A 198 -10.67 0.22 5.04
CA VAL A 198 -10.92 0.53 3.63
C VAL A 198 -9.61 0.71 2.85
N LYS A 199 -9.62 0.33 1.56
CA LYS A 199 -8.61 0.70 0.57
C LYS A 199 -9.25 1.72 -0.35
N VAL A 200 -8.74 2.96 -0.35
CA VAL A 200 -9.27 4.03 -1.20
C VAL A 200 -8.29 4.31 -2.33
N ASP A 201 -8.74 4.00 -3.51
CA ASP A 201 -7.96 4.02 -4.74
C ASP A 201 -8.19 5.27 -5.60
N SER A 202 -7.36 5.42 -6.63
CA SER A 202 -7.49 6.48 -7.65
C SER A 202 -7.37 7.91 -7.07
N GLN A 203 -6.62 8.09 -6.00
CA GLN A 203 -6.54 9.38 -5.31
C GLN A 203 -5.92 10.48 -6.17
N SER A 204 -4.87 10.18 -6.95
CA SER A 204 -4.22 11.13 -7.85
C SER A 204 -5.09 11.55 -9.05
N SER A 205 -6.19 10.84 -9.33
CA SER A 205 -7.15 11.24 -10.37
C SER A 205 -7.86 12.56 -10.08
N THR A 206 -7.83 13.04 -8.84
CA THR A 206 -8.37 14.37 -8.45
C THR A 206 -7.89 15.46 -9.38
N SER A 207 -6.61 15.43 -9.82
CA SER A 207 -6.04 16.41 -10.74
C SER A 207 -6.77 16.51 -12.09
N VAL A 208 -7.27 15.40 -12.57
CA VAL A 208 -8.04 15.29 -13.83
C VAL A 208 -9.49 15.69 -13.59
N MET A 209 -10.08 15.17 -12.53
CA MET A 209 -11.51 15.38 -12.22
C MET A 209 -11.86 16.83 -11.93
N VAL A 210 -11.03 17.56 -11.19
CA VAL A 210 -11.31 18.97 -10.83
C VAL A 210 -10.78 19.98 -11.85
N ARG A 211 -10.21 19.51 -12.97
CA ARG A 211 -9.64 20.43 -13.98
C ARG A 211 -10.69 21.40 -14.52
N GLY A 212 -10.39 22.68 -14.42
CA GLY A 212 -11.26 23.76 -14.89
C GLY A 212 -12.37 24.19 -13.92
N THR A 213 -12.57 23.46 -12.82
CA THR A 213 -13.60 23.81 -11.81
C THR A 213 -12.99 24.25 -10.49
N GLU A 214 -11.91 23.63 -10.05
CA GLU A 214 -11.31 23.89 -8.74
C GLU A 214 -9.77 23.96 -8.80
N SER A 215 -9.18 24.57 -7.77
CA SER A 215 -7.74 24.49 -7.54
C SER A 215 -7.37 23.08 -7.08
N TYR A 216 -6.48 22.41 -7.81
CA TYR A 216 -6.07 21.03 -7.51
C TYR A 216 -5.54 20.86 -6.07
N GLY A 217 -4.62 21.71 -5.65
CA GLY A 217 -4.06 21.61 -4.28
C GLY A 217 -5.10 21.83 -3.18
N GLU A 218 -6.08 22.74 -3.38
CA GLU A 218 -7.16 22.97 -2.40
C GLU A 218 -8.13 21.79 -2.39
N ALA A 219 -8.49 21.26 -3.56
CA ALA A 219 -9.39 20.13 -3.68
C ALA A 219 -8.79 18.85 -3.04
N THR A 220 -7.53 18.57 -3.34
CA THR A 220 -6.81 17.42 -2.79
C THR A 220 -6.68 17.54 -1.27
N TRP A 221 -6.30 18.71 -0.78
CA TRP A 221 -6.18 18.97 0.66
C TRP A 221 -7.52 18.72 1.39
N GLY A 222 -8.60 19.32 0.93
CA GLY A 222 -9.92 19.19 1.57
C GLY A 222 -10.43 17.74 1.59
N ARG A 223 -10.25 17.02 0.49
CA ARG A 223 -10.68 15.62 0.37
C ARG A 223 -9.89 14.67 1.24
N HIS A 224 -8.56 14.82 1.31
CA HIS A 224 -7.71 13.98 2.15
C HIS A 224 -7.90 14.24 3.64
N GLN A 225 -8.07 15.50 4.05
CA GLN A 225 -8.41 15.83 5.44
C GLN A 225 -9.70 15.11 5.87
N ALA A 226 -10.73 15.19 5.04
CA ALA A 226 -12.02 14.57 5.33
C ALA A 226 -11.94 13.04 5.35
N LEU A 227 -11.26 12.41 4.39
CA LEU A 227 -11.08 10.97 4.36
C LEU A 227 -10.34 10.48 5.61
N ASP A 228 -9.23 11.13 5.99
CA ASP A 228 -8.48 10.79 7.20
C ASP A 228 -9.33 10.95 8.48
N GLU A 229 -10.11 12.02 8.58
CA GLU A 229 -11.00 12.26 9.72
C GLU A 229 -12.07 11.18 9.84
N VAL A 230 -12.78 10.90 8.75
CA VAL A 230 -13.87 9.93 8.74
C VAL A 230 -13.37 8.52 9.02
N THR A 231 -12.31 8.08 8.31
CA THR A 231 -11.73 6.74 8.53
C THR A 231 -11.15 6.59 9.94
N SER A 232 -10.58 7.65 10.54
CA SER A 232 -10.17 7.63 11.94
C SER A 232 -11.33 7.38 12.87
N ARG A 233 -12.48 7.98 12.61
CA ARG A 233 -13.70 7.84 13.43
C ARG A 233 -14.39 6.51 13.21
N ARG A 234 -14.50 6.03 11.96
CA ARG A 234 -15.26 4.82 11.60
C ARG A 234 -14.45 3.53 11.72
N PHE A 235 -13.14 3.58 11.40
CA PHE A 235 -12.28 2.40 11.29
C PHE A 235 -10.99 2.52 12.13
N GLY A 236 -10.94 3.43 13.11
CA GLY A 236 -9.73 3.62 13.91
C GLY A 236 -8.49 4.04 13.10
N GLY A 237 -8.70 4.61 11.91
CA GLY A 237 -7.66 5.02 10.98
C GLY A 237 -7.10 3.89 10.10
N ALA A 238 -7.74 2.74 10.06
CA ALA A 238 -7.34 1.63 9.20
C ALA A 238 -7.71 1.92 7.72
N LEU A 239 -6.83 2.67 7.05
CA LEU A 239 -6.97 3.11 5.66
C LEU A 239 -5.71 2.74 4.88
N ILE A 240 -5.88 2.06 3.75
CA ILE A 240 -4.86 1.88 2.71
C ILE A 240 -5.09 2.95 1.65
N ASN A 241 -4.19 3.93 1.58
CA ASN A 241 -4.20 4.92 0.52
C ASN A 241 -3.59 4.31 -0.74
N CYS A 242 -4.35 4.25 -1.83
CA CYS A 242 -3.95 3.62 -3.07
C CYS A 242 -3.94 4.63 -4.23
N MET A 243 -3.00 4.46 -5.17
CA MET A 243 -2.80 5.33 -6.34
C MET A 243 -2.84 6.82 -6.01
N GLY A 244 -2.19 7.18 -4.90
CA GLY A 244 -2.10 8.54 -4.37
C GLY A 244 -0.66 8.92 -4.05
N MET A 245 0.24 8.73 -5.02
CA MET A 245 1.68 8.97 -4.87
C MET A 245 2.12 10.35 -5.36
N ALA A 246 1.18 11.17 -5.82
CA ALA A 246 1.47 12.57 -6.14
C ALA A 246 1.77 13.38 -4.85
N PRO A 247 2.66 14.37 -4.89
CA PRO A 247 2.98 15.21 -3.73
C PRO A 247 1.74 15.81 -3.07
N GLU A 248 0.77 16.21 -3.87
CA GLU A 248 -0.51 16.76 -3.42
C GLU A 248 -1.35 15.75 -2.64
N ASP A 249 -1.11 14.45 -2.79
CA ASP A 249 -1.79 13.41 -2.02
C ASP A 249 -1.03 13.14 -0.72
N TYR A 250 0.22 12.66 -0.79
CA TYR A 250 0.91 12.17 0.40
C TYR A 250 1.32 13.26 1.39
N TRP A 251 1.41 14.54 0.98
CA TRP A 251 1.62 15.66 1.90
C TRP A 251 0.33 16.22 2.51
N HIS A 252 -0.85 15.74 2.11
CA HIS A 252 -2.14 16.24 2.60
C HIS A 252 -2.91 15.27 3.49
N ARG A 253 -2.32 14.14 3.88
CA ARG A 253 -2.92 13.16 4.78
C ARG A 253 -2.40 13.33 6.20
N PRO A 254 -3.23 13.82 7.14
CA PRO A 254 -2.77 14.13 8.51
C PRO A 254 -2.28 12.92 9.29
N SER A 255 -2.98 11.79 9.22
CA SER A 255 -2.80 10.70 10.16
C SER A 255 -2.91 9.28 9.59
N SER A 256 -3.47 9.07 8.40
CA SER A 256 -3.64 7.71 7.84
C SER A 256 -2.31 6.98 7.68
N PRO A 257 -2.20 5.73 8.17
CA PRO A 257 -0.89 5.11 8.40
C PRO A 257 -0.30 4.39 7.19
N ILE A 258 -1.13 3.94 6.23
CA ILE A 258 -0.68 3.09 5.12
C ILE A 258 -0.77 3.86 3.81
N THR A 259 0.26 3.71 2.96
CA THR A 259 0.20 4.17 1.56
C THR A 259 0.85 3.17 0.62
N ARG A 260 0.22 2.93 -0.50
CA ARG A 260 0.81 2.23 -1.63
C ARG A 260 2.01 3.02 -2.15
N SER A 261 3.11 2.37 -2.47
CA SER A 261 4.37 2.97 -2.90
C SER A 261 4.80 2.59 -4.32
N SER A 262 3.96 1.88 -5.05
CA SER A 262 4.18 1.50 -6.45
C SER A 262 2.91 1.57 -7.27
N ASP A 263 3.05 1.45 -8.58
CA ASP A 263 1.98 1.05 -9.48
C ASP A 263 1.51 -0.38 -9.16
N ASP A 264 0.46 -0.86 -9.85
CA ASP A 264 -0.11 -2.18 -9.57
C ASP A 264 0.87 -3.32 -9.86
N TYR A 265 0.84 -4.35 -9.00
CA TYR A 265 1.48 -5.63 -9.29
C TYR A 265 0.80 -6.28 -10.50
N LEU A 266 1.58 -6.69 -11.48
CA LEU A 266 1.10 -7.27 -12.73
C LEU A 266 1.59 -8.71 -12.88
N PRO A 267 0.91 -9.71 -12.27
CA PRO A 267 1.39 -11.11 -12.20
C PRO A 267 1.55 -11.78 -13.57
N HIS A 268 0.82 -11.31 -14.57
CA HIS A 268 0.87 -11.85 -15.94
C HIS A 268 1.93 -11.17 -16.83
N ASN A 269 2.58 -10.11 -16.34
CA ASN A 269 3.63 -9.41 -17.07
C ASN A 269 5.02 -9.79 -16.51
N PRO A 270 5.78 -10.68 -17.19
CA PRO A 270 7.07 -11.14 -16.71
C PRO A 270 8.14 -10.04 -16.64
N ASP A 271 7.94 -8.92 -17.34
CA ASP A 271 8.87 -7.80 -17.38
C ASP A 271 8.57 -6.74 -16.30
N SER A 272 7.47 -6.88 -15.55
CA SER A 272 7.08 -5.92 -14.50
C SER A 272 7.87 -6.05 -13.19
N LEU A 273 8.66 -7.13 -13.01
CA LEU A 273 9.39 -7.38 -11.76
C LEU A 273 10.28 -6.21 -11.37
N GLY A 274 11.15 -5.76 -12.28
CA GLY A 274 12.10 -4.68 -12.04
C GLY A 274 11.39 -3.38 -11.71
N GLU A 275 10.47 -2.95 -12.57
CA GLU A 275 9.70 -1.73 -12.41
C GLU A 275 8.99 -1.69 -11.04
N HIS A 276 8.24 -2.73 -10.70
CA HIS A 276 7.49 -2.80 -9.45
C HIS A 276 8.39 -2.74 -8.22
N LEU A 277 9.50 -3.50 -8.21
CA LEU A 277 10.42 -3.51 -7.07
C LEU A 277 11.20 -2.21 -6.92
N ILE A 278 11.60 -1.58 -8.02
CA ILE A 278 12.29 -0.30 -8.03
C ILE A 278 11.36 0.81 -7.52
N GLN A 279 10.15 0.89 -8.05
CA GLN A 279 9.17 1.88 -7.58
C GLN A 279 8.99 1.77 -6.05
N ASN A 280 8.71 0.58 -5.54
CA ASN A 280 8.53 0.36 -4.11
C ASN A 280 9.76 0.75 -3.29
N ALA A 281 10.95 0.29 -3.68
CA ALA A 281 12.18 0.52 -2.94
C ALA A 281 12.55 2.01 -2.88
N TYR A 282 12.45 2.72 -4.01
CA TYR A 282 12.86 4.12 -4.06
C TYR A 282 11.79 5.09 -3.56
N CYS A 283 10.51 4.81 -3.79
CA CYS A 283 9.43 5.60 -3.17
C CYS A 283 9.46 5.49 -1.64
N ALA A 284 9.85 4.34 -1.09
CA ALA A 284 9.98 4.14 0.35
C ALA A 284 11.06 5.04 1.01
N LEU A 285 11.98 5.62 0.25
CA LEU A 285 12.98 6.56 0.80
C LEU A 285 12.30 7.80 1.42
N LEU A 286 11.31 8.35 0.77
CA LEU A 286 10.55 9.49 1.28
C LEU A 286 9.27 9.04 1.99
N MET A 287 8.46 8.21 1.33
CA MET A 287 7.17 7.78 1.86
C MET A 287 7.33 6.93 3.12
N GLY A 288 8.39 6.14 3.24
CA GLY A 288 8.69 5.35 4.43
C GLY A 288 9.02 6.17 5.69
N GLU A 289 9.37 7.44 5.56
CA GLU A 289 9.50 8.34 6.71
C GLU A 289 8.13 8.89 7.19
N LEU A 290 7.09 8.81 6.34
CA LEU A 290 5.75 9.29 6.64
C LEU A 290 4.74 8.17 6.90
N TYR A 291 4.86 7.03 6.20
CA TYR A 291 3.88 5.95 6.17
C TYR A 291 4.52 4.58 6.36
N HIS A 292 3.70 3.57 6.67
CA HIS A 292 4.03 2.17 6.40
C HIS A 292 3.70 1.91 4.92
N CYS A 293 4.73 1.62 4.13
CA CYS A 293 4.58 1.45 2.68
C CYS A 293 3.96 0.10 2.34
N ASP A 294 2.84 0.14 1.64
CA ASP A 294 2.21 -1.03 1.04
C ASP A 294 2.90 -1.33 -0.30
N TRP A 295 3.53 -2.50 -0.40
CA TRP A 295 4.21 -2.98 -1.60
C TRP A 295 3.30 -3.86 -2.46
N ASP A 296 1.98 -3.69 -2.31
CA ASP A 296 0.94 -4.38 -3.04
C ASP A 296 0.85 -5.90 -2.79
N MET A 297 -0.15 -6.53 -3.37
CA MET A 297 -0.38 -7.97 -3.34
C MET A 297 0.64 -8.75 -4.18
N PHE A 298 0.62 -10.08 -4.08
CA PHE A 298 1.43 -10.95 -4.93
C PHE A 298 0.81 -12.33 -5.06
N TRP A 299 1.26 -13.11 -6.08
CA TRP A 299 0.90 -14.52 -6.23
C TRP A 299 1.97 -15.44 -5.64
N THR A 300 1.53 -16.45 -4.87
CA THR A 300 2.43 -17.43 -4.25
C THR A 300 2.97 -18.48 -5.25
N GLU A 301 2.29 -18.73 -6.35
CA GLU A 301 2.77 -19.58 -7.46
C GLU A 301 3.52 -18.81 -8.56
N HIS A 302 3.75 -17.50 -8.38
CA HIS A 302 4.55 -16.72 -9.33
C HIS A 302 6.01 -17.22 -9.35
N PRO A 303 6.71 -17.23 -10.52
CA PRO A 303 8.12 -17.64 -10.60
C PRO A 303 9.06 -16.92 -9.63
N HIS A 304 8.72 -15.70 -9.25
CA HIS A 304 9.46 -14.86 -8.29
C HIS A 304 8.72 -14.69 -6.95
N ALA A 305 7.85 -15.63 -6.58
CA ALA A 305 7.00 -15.52 -5.37
C ALA A 305 7.80 -15.23 -4.10
N ARG A 306 8.94 -15.92 -3.91
CA ARG A 306 9.82 -15.70 -2.74
C ARG A 306 10.40 -14.28 -2.71
N VAL A 307 10.74 -13.70 -3.86
CA VAL A 307 11.21 -12.31 -3.97
C VAL A 307 10.11 -11.37 -3.48
N HIS A 308 8.92 -11.53 -4.03
CA HIS A 308 7.76 -10.71 -3.68
C HIS A 308 7.39 -10.82 -2.20
N ALA A 309 7.34 -12.04 -1.67
CA ALA A 309 6.98 -12.34 -0.29
C ALA A 309 7.97 -11.71 0.71
N VAL A 310 9.26 -11.96 0.54
CA VAL A 310 10.30 -11.45 1.45
C VAL A 310 10.38 -9.93 1.41
N LEU A 311 10.34 -9.31 0.23
CA LEU A 311 10.43 -7.86 0.14
C LEU A 311 9.22 -7.15 0.75
N ARG A 312 8.02 -7.73 0.65
CA ARG A 312 6.82 -7.21 1.35
C ARG A 312 6.95 -7.33 2.86
N LEU A 313 7.51 -8.44 3.35
CA LEU A 313 7.83 -8.56 4.78
C LEU A 313 8.79 -7.44 5.23
N LEU A 314 9.86 -7.19 4.45
CA LEU A 314 10.84 -6.15 4.77
C LEU A 314 10.27 -4.74 4.66
N SER A 315 9.22 -4.51 3.86
CA SER A 315 8.59 -3.18 3.72
C SER A 315 8.05 -2.64 5.04
N GLY A 316 7.62 -3.53 5.94
CA GLY A 316 6.94 -3.17 7.18
C GLY A 316 5.51 -2.66 6.99
N GLY A 317 4.98 -2.74 5.76
CA GLY A 317 3.58 -2.51 5.41
C GLY A 317 2.71 -3.77 5.54
N PRO A 318 1.49 -3.75 5.02
CA PRO A 318 0.63 -4.93 4.91
C PRO A 318 1.28 -6.01 4.03
N VAL A 319 1.10 -7.28 4.39
CA VAL A 319 1.58 -8.42 3.60
C VAL A 319 0.39 -9.29 3.22
N TYR A 320 0.11 -9.40 1.94
CA TYR A 320 -1.07 -10.11 1.45
C TYR A 320 -0.87 -10.70 0.06
N CYS A 321 -1.44 -11.88 -0.14
CA CYS A 321 -1.48 -12.51 -1.45
C CYS A 321 -2.80 -12.22 -2.17
N SER A 322 -2.83 -12.49 -3.48
CA SER A 322 -4.02 -12.37 -4.33
C SER A 322 -4.24 -13.62 -5.19
N ASP A 323 -3.87 -14.78 -4.64
CA ASP A 323 -3.96 -16.06 -5.34
C ASP A 323 -5.39 -16.42 -5.71
N ALA A 324 -5.60 -16.91 -6.93
CA ALA A 324 -6.85 -17.52 -7.35
C ALA A 324 -7.11 -18.85 -6.58
N CYS A 325 -8.36 -19.29 -6.53
CA CYS A 325 -8.74 -20.54 -5.92
C CYS A 325 -8.02 -21.72 -6.60
N GLY A 326 -7.44 -22.61 -5.81
CA GLY A 326 -6.62 -23.73 -6.27
C GLY A 326 -5.13 -23.40 -6.49
N HIS A 327 -4.73 -22.14 -6.40
CA HIS A 327 -3.40 -21.65 -6.78
C HIS A 327 -2.58 -21.04 -5.63
N THR A 328 -2.74 -21.55 -4.41
CA THR A 328 -1.92 -21.10 -3.28
C THR A 328 -0.77 -22.07 -3.00
N ASP A 329 0.46 -21.61 -3.07
CA ASP A 329 1.60 -22.26 -2.44
C ASP A 329 1.70 -21.84 -0.96
N ALA A 330 1.16 -22.70 -0.10
CA ALA A 330 1.13 -22.44 1.33
C ALA A 330 2.52 -22.37 1.98
N ALA A 331 3.56 -22.96 1.38
CA ALA A 331 4.92 -22.91 1.92
C ALA A 331 5.46 -21.49 1.86
N VAL A 332 5.25 -20.76 0.75
CA VAL A 332 5.67 -19.38 0.57
C VAL A 332 5.10 -18.47 1.67
N LEU A 333 3.82 -18.66 2.04
CA LEU A 333 3.18 -17.86 3.08
C LEU A 333 3.63 -18.25 4.50
N ARG A 334 3.80 -19.56 4.76
CA ARG A 334 4.26 -20.02 6.07
C ARG A 334 5.69 -19.63 6.36
N ASP A 335 6.56 -19.59 5.36
CA ASP A 335 7.96 -19.14 5.49
C ASP A 335 8.10 -17.66 5.92
N LEU A 336 7.03 -16.87 5.82
CA LEU A 336 6.99 -15.50 6.31
C LEU A 336 6.68 -15.39 7.81
N LEU A 337 6.13 -16.45 8.41
CA LEU A 337 5.69 -16.45 9.80
C LEU A 337 6.84 -16.86 10.73
N ALA A 338 6.87 -16.24 11.90
CA ALA A 338 7.71 -16.68 13.00
C ALA A 338 7.20 -18.02 13.59
N GLU A 339 8.00 -18.66 14.44
CA GLU A 339 7.65 -19.95 15.08
C GLU A 339 6.33 -19.90 15.88
N ASP A 340 5.98 -18.73 16.41
CA ASP A 340 4.73 -18.51 17.13
C ASP A 340 3.53 -18.21 16.21
N GLY A 341 3.72 -18.27 14.88
CA GLY A 341 2.71 -18.01 13.87
C GLY A 341 2.44 -16.51 13.60
N THR A 342 3.18 -15.62 14.22
CA THR A 342 3.06 -14.17 13.95
C THR A 342 3.84 -13.75 12.70
N LEU A 343 3.39 -12.70 12.05
CA LEU A 343 4.11 -12.06 10.96
C LEU A 343 5.04 -10.99 11.54
N PRO A 344 6.39 -11.16 11.49
CA PRO A 344 7.31 -10.19 12.04
C PRO A 344 7.25 -8.88 11.24
N ARG A 345 7.46 -7.75 11.92
CA ARG A 345 7.50 -6.43 11.29
C ARG A 345 8.78 -5.70 11.63
N PRO A 346 9.45 -5.06 10.64
CA PRO A 346 10.64 -4.28 10.91
C PRO A 346 10.33 -2.96 11.66
N ASP A 347 11.24 -2.55 12.53
CA ASP A 347 11.17 -1.27 13.25
C ASP A 347 11.46 -0.08 12.32
N GLU A 348 12.35 -0.28 11.33
CA GLU A 348 12.63 0.68 10.28
C GLU A 348 12.16 0.15 8.92
N PRO A 349 11.59 1.02 8.06
CA PRO A 349 11.08 0.61 6.76
C PRO A 349 12.19 0.12 5.86
N ALA A 350 11.84 -0.76 4.92
CA ALA A 350 12.73 -1.16 3.86
C ALA A 350 13.18 0.05 3.04
N ARG A 351 14.46 0.09 2.72
CA ARG A 351 15.06 1.13 1.87
C ARG A 351 16.20 0.55 1.05
N PRO A 352 16.54 1.12 -0.12
CA PRO A 352 17.69 0.66 -0.88
C PRO A 352 18.97 0.73 -0.05
N VAL A 353 19.90 -0.19 -0.23
CA VAL A 353 21.27 -0.06 0.31
C VAL A 353 22.03 1.05 -0.42
N ILE A 354 23.10 1.59 0.18
CA ILE A 354 23.88 2.70 -0.39
C ILE A 354 24.33 2.42 -1.84
N ALA A 355 24.78 1.20 -2.12
CA ALA A 355 25.20 0.83 -3.48
C ALA A 355 24.06 0.99 -4.49
N SER A 356 22.82 0.62 -4.13
CA SER A 356 21.65 0.77 -4.99
C SER A 356 21.17 2.21 -5.10
N LEU A 357 21.49 3.11 -4.17
CA LEU A 357 21.16 4.53 -4.31
C LEU A 357 21.92 5.24 -5.44
N LEU A 358 23.12 4.76 -5.73
CA LEU A 358 24.05 5.41 -6.68
C LEU A 358 24.17 4.66 -8.01
N ASN A 359 23.58 3.47 -8.10
CA ASN A 359 23.64 2.62 -9.28
C ASN A 359 22.22 2.13 -9.63
N ASP A 360 21.84 2.36 -10.86
CA ASP A 360 20.58 1.86 -11.40
C ASP A 360 20.63 0.32 -11.52
N PRO A 361 19.82 -0.44 -10.77
CA PRO A 361 19.90 -1.90 -10.77
C PRO A 361 19.39 -2.56 -12.05
N GLU A 362 18.71 -1.82 -12.93
CA GLU A 362 18.31 -2.34 -14.24
C GLU A 362 19.37 -2.15 -15.30
N HIS A 363 20.29 -1.19 -15.13
CA HIS A 363 21.27 -0.81 -16.15
C HIS A 363 22.73 -0.99 -15.73
N THR A 364 22.99 -1.39 -14.48
CA THR A 364 24.35 -1.61 -13.96
C THR A 364 24.57 -3.05 -13.50
N ASP A 365 25.79 -3.40 -13.16
CA ASP A 365 26.16 -4.71 -12.62
C ASP A 365 25.83 -4.87 -11.12
N TYR A 366 25.17 -3.88 -10.51
CA TYR A 366 24.75 -3.93 -9.11
C TYR A 366 23.31 -4.40 -8.98
N ALA A 367 23.08 -5.41 -8.13
CA ALA A 367 21.75 -5.90 -7.81
C ALA A 367 20.97 -4.87 -6.99
N LEU A 368 19.63 -4.90 -7.08
CA LEU A 368 18.79 -4.16 -6.15
C LEU A 368 18.98 -4.72 -4.74
N GLY A 369 19.61 -3.95 -3.87
CA GLY A 369 19.72 -4.25 -2.45
C GLY A 369 18.69 -3.47 -1.64
N VAL A 370 17.95 -4.16 -0.78
CA VAL A 370 16.97 -3.57 0.15
C VAL A 370 17.33 -3.98 1.56
N THR A 371 17.27 -3.04 2.50
CA THR A 371 17.60 -3.31 3.91
C THR A 371 16.47 -2.87 4.83
N ALA A 372 16.23 -3.66 5.88
CA ALA A 372 15.28 -3.38 6.95
C ALA A 372 15.91 -3.77 8.30
N ARG A 373 15.34 -3.29 9.42
CA ARG A 373 15.84 -3.58 10.76
C ARG A 373 14.77 -4.21 11.64
N PHE A 374 15.13 -5.30 12.32
CA PHE A 374 14.31 -6.00 13.30
C PHE A 374 15.07 -6.01 14.64
N GLY A 375 14.71 -5.13 15.55
CA GLY A 375 15.44 -4.94 16.81
C GLY A 375 16.92 -4.59 16.57
N ALA A 376 17.81 -5.44 17.08
CA ALA A 376 19.25 -5.28 16.90
C ALA A 376 19.78 -5.84 15.57
N GLU A 377 18.99 -6.62 14.85
CA GLU A 377 19.38 -7.29 13.62
C GLU A 377 19.03 -6.44 12.39
N GLN A 378 19.95 -6.29 11.46
CA GLN A 378 19.69 -5.72 10.14
C GLN A 378 19.55 -6.87 9.14
N VAL A 379 18.50 -6.84 8.33
CA VAL A 379 18.30 -7.77 7.22
C VAL A 379 18.58 -7.04 5.91
N ILE A 380 19.35 -7.66 5.03
CA ILE A 380 19.66 -7.16 3.69
C ILE A 380 19.22 -8.22 2.68
N ALA A 381 18.41 -7.81 1.70
CA ALA A 381 17.98 -8.66 0.61
C ALA A 381 18.50 -8.09 -0.71
N PHE A 382 19.10 -8.93 -1.55
CA PHE A 382 19.53 -8.57 -2.90
C PHE A 382 18.72 -9.33 -3.93
N VAL A 383 18.27 -8.62 -4.98
CA VAL A 383 17.52 -9.17 -6.10
C VAL A 383 18.23 -8.81 -7.41
N GLY A 384 18.44 -9.81 -8.27
CA GLY A 384 18.93 -9.61 -9.63
C GLY A 384 17.80 -9.14 -10.55
N LEU A 385 17.98 -8.00 -11.21
CA LEU A 385 16.99 -7.43 -12.14
C LEU A 385 17.46 -7.48 -13.61
N ARG A 386 18.66 -7.99 -13.87
CA ARG A 386 19.19 -8.19 -15.22
C ARG A 386 19.39 -9.66 -15.53
N ARG A 387 19.32 -10.02 -16.81
CA ARG A 387 19.59 -11.38 -17.27
C ARG A 387 21.03 -11.82 -17.04
N GLN A 388 21.99 -10.87 -17.06
CA GLN A 388 23.37 -11.11 -16.63
C GLN A 388 23.41 -11.09 -15.09
N PRO A 389 24.22 -11.95 -14.47
CA PRO A 389 24.43 -11.93 -13.03
C PRO A 389 24.87 -10.55 -12.52
N GLN A 390 24.31 -10.16 -11.39
CA GLN A 390 24.62 -8.88 -10.73
C GLN A 390 25.29 -9.12 -9.39
N ILE A 391 25.88 -8.07 -8.83
CA ILE A 391 26.66 -8.13 -7.59
C ILE A 391 25.91 -7.43 -6.48
N GLY A 392 25.67 -8.13 -5.37
CA GLY A 392 25.29 -7.56 -4.08
C GLY A 392 26.53 -7.24 -3.26
N ILE A 393 26.55 -6.08 -2.58
CA ILE A 393 27.68 -5.64 -1.76
C ILE A 393 27.20 -5.32 -0.35
N ILE A 394 27.82 -5.96 0.65
CA ILE A 394 27.64 -5.64 2.08
C ILE A 394 28.96 -5.07 2.59
N THR A 395 28.92 -3.90 3.22
CA THR A 395 30.07 -3.26 3.83
C THR A 395 29.89 -3.15 5.34
N ALA A 396 30.85 -3.63 6.12
CA ALA A 396 30.89 -3.42 7.56
C ALA A 396 31.27 -1.97 7.87
N SER A 397 30.25 -1.14 8.16
CA SER A 397 30.45 0.28 8.42
C SER A 397 30.70 0.56 9.90
N GLY A 398 31.88 1.09 10.23
CA GLY A 398 32.23 1.66 11.54
C GLY A 398 32.54 0.66 12.65
N ARG A 399 32.10 -0.60 12.60
CA ARG A 399 32.37 -1.66 13.59
C ARG A 399 32.35 -3.04 12.95
N SER A 400 32.94 -4.03 13.63
CA SER A 400 32.86 -5.43 13.21
C SER A 400 31.42 -5.91 13.25
N CYS A 401 31.06 -6.77 12.32
CA CYS A 401 29.75 -7.42 12.28
C CYS A 401 29.88 -8.86 11.80
N ARG A 402 28.85 -9.65 12.09
CA ARG A 402 28.69 -11.00 11.55
C ARG A 402 27.54 -11.00 10.57
N ILE A 403 27.77 -11.50 9.38
CA ILE A 403 26.71 -11.77 8.42
C ILE A 403 26.38 -13.26 8.40
N ILE A 404 25.10 -13.56 8.29
CA ILE A 404 24.56 -14.93 8.20
C ILE A 404 23.73 -14.96 6.92
N ASP A 405 24.11 -15.80 5.97
CA ASP A 405 23.37 -15.93 4.71
C ASP A 405 22.13 -16.81 4.85
N ASP A 406 21.34 -16.90 3.78
CA ASP A 406 20.11 -17.69 3.69
C ASP A 406 20.32 -19.22 3.73
N HIS A 407 21.59 -19.69 3.74
CA HIS A 407 21.97 -21.09 3.96
C HIS A 407 22.54 -21.32 5.37
N GLY A 408 22.62 -20.30 6.20
CA GLY A 408 23.16 -20.36 7.55
C GLY A 408 24.68 -20.26 7.64
N ALA A 409 25.37 -20.01 6.51
CA ALA A 409 26.81 -19.77 6.53
C ALA A 409 27.12 -18.41 7.17
N THR A 410 28.17 -18.36 7.99
CA THR A 410 28.54 -17.16 8.76
C THR A 410 29.87 -16.60 8.29
N ILE A 411 29.95 -15.27 8.20
CA ILE A 411 31.14 -14.52 7.83
C ILE A 411 31.32 -13.39 8.83
N ASP A 412 32.45 -13.39 9.54
CA ASP A 412 32.83 -12.28 10.41
C ASP A 412 33.59 -11.22 9.60
N MET A 413 33.21 -9.96 9.74
CA MET A 413 33.74 -8.83 9.00
C MET A 413 34.32 -7.79 9.93
N ASN A 414 35.50 -7.27 9.63
CA ASN A 414 36.10 -6.13 10.32
C ASN A 414 35.56 -4.79 9.74
N PRO A 415 35.71 -3.69 10.48
CA PRO A 415 35.29 -2.38 9.98
C PRO A 415 35.94 -2.06 8.62
N GLY A 416 35.16 -1.67 7.63
CA GLY A 416 35.58 -1.34 6.27
C GLY A 416 35.71 -2.54 5.33
N GLU A 417 35.63 -3.78 5.82
CA GLU A 417 35.58 -4.95 4.94
C GLU A 417 34.28 -5.02 4.13
N THR A 418 34.38 -5.58 2.94
CA THR A 418 33.24 -5.82 2.04
C THR A 418 33.09 -7.30 1.73
N HIS A 419 31.83 -7.76 1.76
CA HIS A 419 31.43 -9.06 1.22
C HIS A 419 30.65 -8.85 -0.07
N THR A 420 30.96 -9.62 -1.10
CA THR A 420 30.24 -9.60 -2.39
C THR A 420 29.60 -10.94 -2.66
N CYS A 421 28.41 -10.92 -3.24
CA CYS A 421 27.72 -12.11 -3.71
C CYS A 421 27.15 -11.89 -5.10
N GLU A 422 27.13 -12.94 -5.91
CA GLU A 422 26.52 -12.93 -7.24
C GLU A 422 25.04 -13.31 -7.14
N ILE A 423 24.20 -12.60 -7.89
CA ILE A 423 22.74 -12.78 -7.91
C ILE A 423 22.26 -12.91 -9.35
N GLU A 424 21.62 -14.02 -9.67
CA GLU A 424 20.99 -14.26 -10.96
C GLU A 424 19.65 -13.48 -11.08
N TYR A 425 19.18 -13.30 -12.32
CA TYR A 425 17.89 -12.66 -12.60
C TYR A 425 16.71 -13.30 -11.82
N GLY A 426 15.95 -12.48 -11.15
CA GLY A 426 14.77 -12.89 -10.37
C GLY A 426 15.10 -13.80 -9.18
N ARG A 427 16.39 -13.93 -8.80
CA ARG A 427 16.80 -14.63 -7.59
C ARG A 427 16.99 -13.66 -6.43
N LEU A 428 16.79 -14.20 -5.24
CA LEU A 428 16.91 -13.49 -3.96
C LEU A 428 18.05 -14.09 -3.14
N ARG A 429 18.91 -13.22 -2.58
CA ARG A 429 19.84 -13.58 -1.51
C ARG A 429 19.53 -12.72 -0.28
N VAL A 430 19.43 -13.35 0.87
CA VAL A 430 19.10 -12.68 2.14
C VAL A 430 20.24 -12.86 3.12
N PHE A 431 20.61 -11.77 3.78
CA PHE A 431 21.65 -11.75 4.80
C PHE A 431 21.13 -11.10 6.07
N ARG A 432 21.39 -11.73 7.21
CA ARG A 432 21.18 -11.13 8.53
C ARG A 432 22.51 -10.58 9.02
N VAL A 433 22.53 -9.33 9.44
CA VAL A 433 23.74 -8.63 9.91
C VAL A 433 23.60 -8.34 11.40
N GLN A 434 24.49 -8.93 12.17
CA GLN A 434 24.58 -8.80 13.63
C GLN A 434 25.84 -8.01 13.98
N SER A 435 25.71 -6.94 14.76
CA SER A 435 26.79 -6.03 15.15
C SER A 435 27.02 -6.01 16.65
#